data_f31b6c9859c94024270c3f7dd26534e5
#
_entry.id   f31b6c9859c94024270c3f7dd26534e5
#
_cell.length_a   1.000
_cell.length_b   1.000
_cell.length_c   1.000
_cell.angle_alpha   90.00
_cell.angle_beta   90.00
_cell.angle_gamma   90.00
#
_symmetry.space_group_name_H-M   'P 1'
#
loop_
_entity.id
_entity.type
_entity.pdbx_description
1 polymer ?
#
loop_
_entity_poly.entity_id
_entity_poly.type
_entity_poly.pdbx_seq_one_letter_code
_entity_poly.pdbx_strand_id
1 'polypeptide(L)'
;MNSNAMNTNTKLPVKKLYIILISCAIIILTASLEVMIRVKDLAFFEEWIKVNHLIGDRSELLSQFISINLSAFFSKIIVPAMFGIYTYYAYIKIRINQLYVFMWSVLNLGALAYTVIEWQLNSVLYYVSILGYIVLLFTILSLAEIIRDNKSK
;
A
#
# COMPACT_ATOMS: atom_id res chain seq x y z
N MET A 1 20.00 -24.31 31.32
CA MET A 1 19.63 -23.70 30.01
C MET A 1 18.55 -22.68 30.27
N ASN A 2 18.94 -21.41 30.41
CA ASN A 2 18.00 -20.31 30.63
C ASN A 2 17.37 -19.91 29.29
N SER A 3 16.17 -20.38 29.03
CA SER A 3 15.33 -19.91 27.93
C SER A 3 14.64 -18.60 28.32
N ASN A 4 15.41 -17.55 28.57
CA ASN A 4 14.90 -16.20 28.51
C ASN A 4 14.71 -15.84 27.03
N ALA A 5 13.71 -16.43 26.40
CA ALA A 5 13.15 -15.88 25.16
C ALA A 5 12.64 -14.47 25.52
N MET A 6 13.52 -13.49 25.36
CA MET A 6 13.24 -12.07 25.56
C MET A 6 12.01 -11.71 24.77
N ASN A 7 10.90 -11.57 25.48
CA ASN A 7 9.63 -11.13 24.91
C ASN A 7 9.74 -9.64 24.55
N THR A 8 10.39 -9.34 23.42
CA THR A 8 10.74 -8.00 22.90
C THR A 8 9.53 -7.32 22.27
N ASN A 9 8.35 -7.52 22.83
CA ASN A 9 7.11 -6.95 22.36
C ASN A 9 6.95 -5.52 22.90
N THR A 10 7.08 -4.54 22.02
CA THR A 10 6.93 -3.12 22.33
C THR A 10 5.53 -2.63 21.99
N LYS A 11 4.96 -1.76 22.82
CA LYS A 11 3.67 -1.11 22.51
C LYS A 11 3.86 -0.10 21.39
N LEU A 12 2.99 -0.13 20.38
CA LEU A 12 3.00 0.84 19.30
C LEU A 12 2.66 2.25 19.80
N PRO A 13 3.49 3.27 19.56
CA PRO A 13 3.18 4.66 19.93
C PRO A 13 1.95 5.17 19.17
N VAL A 14 1.04 5.85 19.87
CA VAL A 14 -0.21 6.40 19.29
C VAL A 14 0.04 7.30 18.08
N LYS A 15 1.06 8.17 18.17
CA LYS A 15 1.44 9.05 17.04
C LYS A 15 1.79 8.26 15.78
N LYS A 16 2.55 7.17 15.91
CA LYS A 16 2.94 6.32 14.78
C LYS A 16 1.74 5.56 14.21
N LEU A 17 0.81 5.11 15.05
CA LEU A 17 -0.45 4.52 14.61
C LEU A 17 -1.21 5.47 13.68
N TYR A 18 -1.45 6.71 14.11
CA TYR A 18 -2.18 7.69 13.30
C TYR A 18 -1.48 8.00 11.98
N ILE A 19 -0.15 8.15 11.97
CA ILE A 19 0.60 8.39 10.73
C ILE A 19 0.40 7.22 9.77
N ILE A 20 0.50 5.98 10.24
CA ILE A 20 0.30 4.79 9.41
C ILE A 20 -1.12 4.73 8.85
N LEU A 21 -2.14 4.90 9.70
CA LEU A 21 -3.54 4.83 9.27
C LEU A 21 -3.90 5.92 8.27
N ILE A 22 -3.45 7.16 8.49
CA ILE A 22 -3.68 8.28 7.58
C ILE A 22 -2.98 8.04 6.25
N SER A 23 -1.72 7.57 6.26
CA SER A 23 -0.99 7.27 5.03
C SER A 23 -1.65 6.14 4.24
N CYS A 24 -2.09 5.07 4.90
CA CYS A 24 -2.86 3.99 4.27
C CYS A 24 -4.16 4.52 3.64
N ALA A 25 -4.90 5.37 4.36
CA ALA A 25 -6.14 5.96 3.87
C ALA A 25 -5.90 6.85 2.63
N ILE A 26 -4.84 7.66 2.63
CA ILE A 26 -4.44 8.49 1.48
C ILE A 26 -4.12 7.61 0.27
N ILE A 27 -3.33 6.55 0.43
CA ILE A 27 -2.96 5.65 -0.67
C ILE A 27 -4.22 4.98 -1.25
N ILE A 28 -5.12 4.48 -0.41
CA ILE A 28 -6.37 3.85 -0.85
C ILE A 28 -7.26 4.87 -1.57
N LEU A 29 -7.40 6.07 -1.04
CA LEU A 29 -8.20 7.13 -1.64
C LEU A 29 -7.65 7.55 -3.00
N THR A 30 -6.36 7.78 -3.12
CA THR A 30 -5.72 8.16 -4.39
C THR A 30 -5.84 7.06 -5.44
N ALA A 31 -5.64 5.80 -5.07
CA ALA A 31 -5.85 4.66 -5.97
C ALA A 31 -7.31 4.54 -6.43
N SER A 32 -8.28 4.79 -5.52
CA SER A 32 -9.70 4.78 -5.85
C SER A 32 -10.08 5.88 -6.85
N LEU A 33 -9.58 7.10 -6.63
CA LEU A 33 -9.82 8.22 -7.54
C LEU A 33 -9.18 7.97 -8.91
N GLU A 34 -7.96 7.42 -8.92
CA GLU A 34 -7.24 7.10 -10.14
C GLU A 34 -8.00 6.09 -11.02
N VAL A 35 -8.47 4.98 -10.44
CA VAL A 35 -9.23 3.99 -11.21
C VAL A 35 -10.57 4.56 -11.69
N MET A 36 -11.24 5.39 -10.89
CA MET A 36 -12.50 6.03 -11.30
C MET A 36 -12.32 6.98 -12.49
N ILE A 37 -11.25 7.76 -12.50
CA ILE A 37 -10.92 8.65 -13.62
C ILE A 37 -10.61 7.81 -14.86
N ARG A 38 -9.75 6.80 -14.73
CA ARG A 38 -9.29 5.97 -15.84
C ARG A 38 -10.42 5.18 -16.51
N VAL A 39 -11.31 4.59 -15.72
CA VAL A 39 -12.44 3.79 -16.23
C VAL A 39 -13.47 4.66 -16.97
N LYS A 40 -13.58 5.95 -16.63
CA LYS A 40 -14.48 6.90 -17.30
C LYS A 40 -13.87 7.58 -18.51
N ASP A 41 -12.57 7.49 -18.70
CA ASP A 41 -11.86 8.14 -19.80
C ASP A 41 -11.95 7.31 -21.08
N LEU A 42 -12.81 7.76 -22.00
CA LEU A 42 -13.00 7.12 -23.29
C LEU A 42 -11.75 7.16 -24.17
N ALA A 43 -10.95 8.24 -24.07
CA ALA A 43 -9.71 8.35 -24.84
C ALA A 43 -8.71 7.27 -24.40
N PHE A 44 -8.63 7.02 -23.09
CA PHE A 44 -7.78 5.98 -22.53
C PHE A 44 -8.26 4.56 -22.94
N PHE A 45 -9.56 4.36 -23.02
CA PHE A 45 -10.13 3.09 -23.51
C PHE A 45 -9.81 2.86 -24.99
N GLU A 46 -9.96 3.88 -25.86
CA GLU A 46 -9.64 3.78 -27.29
C GLU A 46 -8.14 3.53 -27.52
N GLU A 47 -7.28 4.20 -26.74
CA GLU A 47 -5.83 3.96 -26.77
C GLU A 47 -5.48 2.53 -26.37
N TRP A 48 -6.12 2.01 -25.30
CA TRP A 48 -5.93 0.63 -24.85
C TRP A 48 -6.29 -0.39 -25.93
N ILE A 49 -7.41 -0.20 -26.66
CA ILE A 49 -7.80 -1.04 -27.80
C ILE A 49 -6.73 -1.01 -28.88
N LYS A 50 -6.24 0.19 -29.26
CA LYS A 50 -5.23 0.37 -30.31
C LYS A 50 -3.91 -0.30 -29.97
N VAL A 51 -3.42 -0.08 -28.74
CA VAL A 51 -2.12 -0.61 -28.30
C VAL A 51 -2.14 -2.13 -28.23
N ASN A 52 -3.28 -2.73 -27.83
CA ASN A 52 -3.39 -4.18 -27.72
C ASN A 52 -3.94 -4.85 -28.99
N HIS A 53 -4.16 -4.11 -30.08
CA HIS A 53 -4.68 -4.60 -31.37
C HIS A 53 -5.95 -5.45 -31.20
N LEU A 54 -6.87 -5.03 -30.31
CA LEU A 54 -8.06 -5.80 -29.97
C LEU A 54 -9.15 -5.60 -31.03
N ILE A 55 -9.76 -6.72 -31.45
CA ILE A 55 -10.87 -6.76 -32.40
C ILE A 55 -12.02 -7.50 -31.69
N GLY A 56 -13.17 -6.86 -31.57
CA GLY A 56 -14.33 -7.47 -30.90
C GLY A 56 -15.48 -6.50 -30.72
N ASP A 57 -16.54 -6.96 -30.06
CA ASP A 57 -17.65 -6.09 -29.70
C ASP A 57 -17.23 -5.06 -28.66
N ARG A 58 -17.65 -3.79 -28.89
CA ARG A 58 -17.28 -2.66 -28.03
C ARG A 58 -17.72 -2.85 -26.58
N SER A 59 -18.86 -3.47 -26.35
CA SER A 59 -19.37 -3.71 -25.00
C SER A 59 -18.53 -4.75 -24.25
N GLU A 60 -18.09 -5.78 -24.94
CA GLU A 60 -17.20 -6.81 -24.39
C GLU A 60 -15.82 -6.23 -24.07
N LEU A 61 -15.24 -5.48 -24.99
CA LEU A 61 -13.95 -4.81 -24.80
C LEU A 61 -13.99 -3.81 -23.63
N LEU A 62 -15.10 -3.07 -23.48
CA LEU A 62 -15.29 -2.17 -22.35
C LEU A 62 -15.34 -2.92 -21.01
N SER A 63 -16.06 -4.06 -20.97
CA SER A 63 -16.12 -4.92 -19.79
C SER A 63 -14.75 -5.47 -19.40
N GLN A 64 -13.95 -5.89 -20.37
CA GLN A 64 -12.57 -6.35 -20.15
C GLN A 64 -11.68 -5.21 -19.63
N PHE A 65 -11.76 -4.03 -20.23
CA PHE A 65 -11.02 -2.86 -19.80
C PHE A 65 -11.31 -2.47 -18.35
N ILE A 66 -12.61 -2.44 -17.99
CA ILE A 66 -13.04 -2.15 -16.60
C ILE A 66 -12.49 -3.23 -15.66
N SER A 67 -12.62 -4.49 -16.02
CA SER A 67 -12.17 -5.63 -15.20
C SER A 67 -10.65 -5.59 -14.93
N ILE A 68 -9.84 -5.28 -15.95
CA ILE A 68 -8.39 -5.15 -15.82
C ILE A 68 -8.03 -3.98 -14.87
N ASN A 69 -8.67 -2.82 -15.06
CA ASN A 69 -8.39 -1.65 -14.22
C ASN A 69 -8.83 -1.87 -12.76
N LEU A 70 -9.95 -2.56 -12.51
CA LEU A 70 -10.37 -2.95 -11.17
C LEU A 70 -9.42 -3.96 -10.54
N SER A 71 -8.93 -4.94 -11.30
CA SER A 71 -7.95 -5.91 -10.81
C SER A 71 -6.63 -5.21 -10.39
N ALA A 72 -6.14 -4.28 -11.20
CA ALA A 72 -4.97 -3.47 -10.88
C ALA A 72 -5.21 -2.62 -9.62
N PHE A 73 -6.38 -2.02 -9.48
CA PHE A 73 -6.78 -1.27 -8.28
C PHE A 73 -6.75 -2.14 -7.03
N PHE A 74 -7.37 -3.33 -7.05
CA PHE A 74 -7.35 -4.24 -5.90
C PHE A 74 -5.92 -4.64 -5.53
N SER A 75 -5.06 -4.88 -6.52
CA SER A 75 -3.65 -5.19 -6.28
C SER A 75 -2.90 -4.05 -5.58
N LYS A 76 -3.24 -2.79 -5.89
CA LYS A 76 -2.65 -1.61 -5.24
C LYS A 76 -3.10 -1.44 -3.79
N ILE A 77 -4.38 -1.66 -3.50
CA ILE A 77 -4.94 -1.34 -2.17
C ILE A 77 -4.79 -2.46 -1.16
N ILE A 78 -4.54 -3.71 -1.58
CA ILE A 78 -4.52 -4.86 -0.67
C ILE A 78 -3.45 -4.72 0.43
N VAL A 79 -2.25 -4.27 0.08
CA VAL A 79 -1.16 -4.10 1.04
C VAL A 79 -1.46 -2.98 2.04
N PRO A 80 -1.77 -1.73 1.64
CA PRO A 80 -2.07 -0.67 2.60
C PRO A 80 -3.33 -0.96 3.43
N ALA A 81 -4.36 -1.61 2.87
CA ALA A 81 -5.55 -1.99 3.62
C ALA A 81 -5.23 -3.03 4.71
N MET A 82 -4.55 -4.11 4.35
CA MET A 82 -4.12 -5.14 5.30
C MET A 82 -3.17 -4.58 6.35
N PHE A 83 -2.25 -3.72 5.96
CA PHE A 83 -1.32 -3.07 6.87
C PHE A 83 -2.04 -2.16 7.87
N GLY A 84 -2.98 -1.34 7.43
CA GLY A 84 -3.78 -0.48 8.30
C GLY A 84 -4.57 -1.29 9.34
N ILE A 85 -5.28 -2.34 8.89
CA ILE A 85 -6.06 -3.23 9.76
C ILE A 85 -5.13 -3.93 10.76
N TYR A 86 -4.05 -4.55 10.29
CA TYR A 86 -3.14 -5.28 11.17
C TYR A 86 -2.45 -4.36 12.18
N THR A 87 -2.05 -3.14 11.77
CA THR A 87 -1.45 -2.14 12.66
C THR A 87 -2.40 -1.71 13.76
N TYR A 88 -3.69 -1.55 13.45
CA TYR A 88 -4.73 -1.26 14.44
C TYR A 88 -4.88 -2.41 15.46
N TYR A 89 -4.89 -3.67 15.00
CA TYR A 89 -4.90 -4.83 15.90
C TYR A 89 -3.61 -4.94 16.71
N ALA A 90 -2.46 -4.64 16.13
CA ALA A 90 -1.18 -4.62 16.83
C ALA A 90 -1.17 -3.57 17.95
N TYR A 91 -1.82 -2.44 17.74
CA TYR A 91 -1.96 -1.42 18.78
C TYR A 91 -2.84 -1.86 19.96
N ILE A 92 -3.95 -2.57 19.68
CA ILE A 92 -4.94 -2.94 20.73
C ILE A 92 -4.51 -4.19 21.47
N LYS A 93 -4.10 -5.24 20.76
CA LYS A 93 -3.94 -6.60 21.32
C LYS A 93 -2.54 -7.18 21.18
N ILE A 94 -1.88 -6.88 20.08
CA ILE A 94 -0.60 -7.50 19.71
C ILE A 94 0.46 -6.42 19.90
N ARG A 95 1.58 -6.75 20.49
CA ARG A 95 2.71 -5.83 20.55
C ARG A 95 3.55 -5.95 19.28
N ILE A 96 4.24 -4.88 18.90
CA ILE A 96 5.14 -4.89 17.75
C ILE A 96 6.49 -5.52 18.10
N ASN A 97 7.08 -6.22 17.14
CA ASN A 97 8.39 -6.86 17.24
C ASN A 97 9.20 -6.63 15.94
N GLN A 98 10.44 -7.08 15.90
CA GLN A 98 11.30 -6.96 14.72
C GLN A 98 10.70 -7.64 13.48
N LEU A 99 10.03 -8.77 13.65
CA LEU A 99 9.38 -9.50 12.55
C LEU A 99 8.25 -8.67 11.93
N TYR A 100 7.45 -7.97 12.76
CA TYR A 100 6.43 -7.03 12.29
C TYR A 100 7.04 -5.96 11.37
N VAL A 101 8.11 -5.30 11.84
CA VAL A 101 8.79 -4.25 11.06
C VAL A 101 9.34 -4.81 9.76
N PHE A 102 10.05 -5.94 9.81
CA PHE A 102 10.64 -6.56 8.62
C PHE A 102 9.58 -6.93 7.59
N MET A 103 8.55 -7.67 8.00
CA MET A 103 7.49 -8.15 7.11
C MET A 103 6.77 -6.99 6.41
N TRP A 104 6.35 -5.99 7.19
CA TRP A 104 5.63 -4.84 6.63
C TRP A 104 6.52 -3.89 5.83
N SER A 105 7.81 -3.80 6.13
CA SER A 105 8.77 -3.07 5.28
C SER A 105 8.89 -3.70 3.90
N VAL A 106 9.04 -5.03 3.83
CA VAL A 106 9.17 -5.76 2.56
C VAL A 106 7.88 -5.64 1.73
N LEU A 107 6.71 -5.85 2.35
CA LEU A 107 5.42 -5.75 1.66
C LEU A 107 5.14 -4.33 1.13
N ASN A 108 5.39 -3.30 1.94
CA ASN A 108 5.20 -1.91 1.50
C ASN A 108 6.23 -1.48 0.45
N LEU A 109 7.47 -1.98 0.52
CA LEU A 109 8.47 -1.75 -0.52
C LEU A 109 8.07 -2.41 -1.85
N GLY A 110 7.54 -3.63 -1.80
CA GLY A 110 6.98 -4.31 -2.97
C GLY A 110 5.80 -3.56 -3.59
N ALA A 111 4.87 -3.06 -2.75
CA ALA A 111 3.74 -2.27 -3.20
C ALA A 111 4.17 -0.91 -3.81
N LEU A 112 5.18 -0.26 -3.22
CA LEU A 112 5.78 0.94 -3.79
C LEU A 112 6.43 0.66 -5.15
N ALA A 113 7.22 -0.42 -5.26
CA ALA A 113 7.85 -0.83 -6.51
C ALA A 113 6.80 -1.11 -7.59
N TYR A 114 5.72 -1.83 -7.25
CA TYR A 114 4.58 -2.06 -8.16
C TYR A 114 3.96 -0.74 -8.64
N THR A 115 3.71 0.21 -7.72
CA THR A 115 3.17 1.53 -8.07
C THR A 115 4.11 2.31 -8.99
N VAL A 116 5.42 2.24 -8.77
CA VAL A 116 6.43 2.92 -9.61
C VAL A 116 6.49 2.31 -11.02
N ILE A 117 6.38 0.98 -11.15
CA ILE A 117 6.41 0.28 -12.45
C ILE A 117 5.22 0.67 -13.34
N GLU A 118 4.07 1.00 -12.78
CA GLU A 118 2.91 1.44 -13.56
C GLU A 118 3.10 2.80 -14.28
N TRP A 119 4.18 3.52 -14.01
CA TRP A 119 4.72 4.69 -14.72
C TRP A 119 3.67 5.72 -15.19
N GLN A 120 2.93 6.31 -14.25
CA GLN A 120 1.87 7.28 -14.57
C GLN A 120 2.30 8.73 -14.26
N LEU A 121 3.35 9.18 -14.92
CA LEU A 121 3.98 10.48 -14.66
C LEU A 121 3.04 11.68 -14.81
N ASN A 122 1.94 11.54 -15.57
CA ASN A 122 0.98 12.61 -15.82
C ASN A 122 -0.09 12.75 -14.73
N SER A 123 -0.12 11.86 -13.74
CA SER A 123 -1.13 11.87 -12.67
C SER A 123 -0.57 12.44 -11.37
N VAL A 124 -1.17 13.51 -10.86
CA VAL A 124 -0.87 14.04 -9.53
C VAL A 124 -1.14 12.99 -8.45
N LEU A 125 -2.19 12.18 -8.62
CA LEU A 125 -2.56 11.11 -7.68
C LEU A 125 -1.46 10.05 -7.55
N TYR A 126 -0.75 9.77 -8.63
CA TYR A 126 0.41 8.89 -8.63
C TYR A 126 1.52 9.38 -7.67
N TYR A 127 1.88 10.66 -7.74
CA TYR A 127 2.90 11.23 -6.85
C TYR A 127 2.46 11.24 -5.39
N VAL A 128 1.17 11.51 -5.13
CA VAL A 128 0.61 11.48 -3.78
C VAL A 128 0.66 10.05 -3.21
N SER A 129 0.37 9.02 -4.03
CA SER A 129 0.50 7.62 -3.62
C SER A 129 1.93 7.25 -3.27
N ILE A 130 2.91 7.62 -4.11
CA ILE A 130 4.34 7.39 -3.85
C ILE A 130 4.77 8.06 -2.54
N LEU A 131 4.38 9.32 -2.34
CA LEU A 131 4.69 10.04 -1.10
C LEU A 131 4.09 9.33 0.11
N GLY A 132 2.85 8.83 0.01
CA GLY A 132 2.20 8.02 1.04
C GLY A 132 3.02 6.78 1.42
N TYR A 133 3.50 6.02 0.43
CA TYR A 133 4.35 4.84 0.67
C TYR A 133 5.70 5.21 1.29
N ILE A 134 6.32 6.31 0.86
CA ILE A 134 7.58 6.81 1.44
C ILE A 134 7.37 7.12 2.92
N VAL A 135 6.31 7.85 3.28
CA VAL A 135 5.97 8.17 4.67
C VAL A 135 5.73 6.89 5.49
N LEU A 136 5.02 5.89 4.92
CA LEU A 136 4.84 4.59 5.56
C LEU A 136 6.16 3.90 5.85
N LEU A 137 7.05 3.79 4.86
CA LEU A 137 8.35 3.12 5.02
C LEU A 137 9.20 3.80 6.07
N PHE A 138 9.31 5.14 6.05
CA PHE A 138 10.03 5.88 7.10
C PHE A 138 9.42 5.65 8.49
N THR A 139 8.10 5.60 8.58
CA THR A 139 7.41 5.35 9.85
C THR A 139 7.69 3.94 10.36
N ILE A 140 7.63 2.93 9.50
CA ILE A 140 7.93 1.53 9.84
C ILE A 140 9.39 1.39 10.29
N LEU A 141 10.34 1.98 9.55
CA LEU A 141 11.76 1.92 9.89
C LEU A 141 12.04 2.61 11.24
N SER A 142 11.36 3.73 11.54
CA SER A 142 11.50 4.38 12.86
C SER A 142 10.96 3.52 14.01
N LEU A 143 10.06 2.55 13.76
CA LEU A 143 9.63 1.58 14.77
C LEU A 143 10.74 0.58 15.09
N ALA A 144 11.61 0.25 14.11
CA ALA A 144 12.78 -0.61 14.38
C ALA A 144 13.71 -0.01 15.43
N GLU A 145 13.93 1.30 15.38
CA GLU A 145 14.75 2.01 16.39
C GLU A 145 14.11 1.92 17.78
N ILE A 146 12.82 2.19 17.89
CA ILE A 146 12.08 2.11 19.15
C ILE A 146 12.16 0.70 19.76
N ILE A 147 12.06 -0.34 18.92
CA ILE A 147 12.14 -1.73 19.38
C ILE A 147 13.57 -2.04 19.86
N ARG A 148 14.59 -1.52 19.16
CA ARG A 148 16.01 -1.71 19.51
C ARG A 148 16.35 -1.03 20.85
N ASP A 149 15.89 0.21 21.03
CA ASP A 149 16.14 0.97 22.25
C ASP A 149 15.49 0.36 23.49
N ASN A 150 14.29 -0.26 23.33
CA ASN A 150 13.64 -0.99 24.40
C ASN A 150 14.32 -2.34 24.72
N LYS A 151 15.19 -2.83 23.85
CA LYS A 151 15.98 -4.04 24.07
C LYS A 151 17.25 -3.80 24.88
N SER A 152 17.75 -2.54 24.86
CA SER A 152 18.99 -2.15 25.53
C SER A 152 18.79 -1.65 26.96
N LYS A 153 17.53 -1.52 27.40
CA LYS A 153 17.13 -1.21 28.78
C LYS A 153 16.68 -2.45 29.53
#